data_4e7c347897510aa1a6218c69f4923d86
#
_entry.id   4e7c347897510aa1a6218c69f4923d86
#
_cell.length_a   1.000
_cell.length_b   1.000
_cell.length_c   1.000
_cell.angle_alpha   90.00
_cell.angle_beta   90.00
_cell.angle_gamma   90.00
#
_symmetry.space_group_name_H-M   'P 1'
#
loop_
_entity.id
_entity.type
_entity.pdbx_description
1 polymer ?
#
loop_
_entity_poly.entity_id
_entity_poly.type
_entity_poly.pdbx_seq_one_letter_code
_entity_poly.pdbx_strand_id
1 'polypeptide(L)'
;MSKPDHDRDREEKENIVLYIKKTANATCPTKYGVEFQCVELIRRFFSIHKGITFPDVIDATDFFKRIDTFTNVANPSHAAVKVETCAYPFTRPASYYLRSGSILFWKYKKPDYPYGHVALIWKIDPVTNEIVVVQQNLNPPVKRYSIAVLFSAMNRKDSKYAGVKLLPSEYLTGISNLECVIHRL
;
A
#
# COMPACT_ATOMS: atom_id res chain seq x y z
N MET A 1 24.84 7.76 -21.38
CA MET A 1 23.86 6.88 -22.04
C MET A 1 22.91 6.39 -20.96
N SER A 2 21.64 6.79 -20.99
CA SER A 2 20.62 6.30 -20.07
C SER A 2 20.24 4.86 -20.46
N LYS A 3 20.14 3.96 -19.47
CA LYS A 3 19.63 2.59 -19.70
C LYS A 3 18.25 2.65 -20.38
N PRO A 4 17.93 1.73 -21.29
CA PRO A 4 16.61 1.62 -21.90
C PRO A 4 15.53 1.46 -20.82
N ASP A 5 14.35 2.03 -21.03
CA ASP A 5 13.24 1.99 -20.03
C ASP A 5 12.84 0.58 -19.60
N HIS A 6 12.99 -0.40 -20.49
CA HIS A 6 12.69 -1.81 -20.20
C HIS A 6 13.62 -2.42 -19.14
N ASP A 7 14.89 -2.03 -19.10
CA ASP A 7 15.86 -2.52 -18.12
C ASP A 7 15.63 -1.89 -16.74
N ARG A 8 15.21 -0.63 -16.70
CA ARG A 8 14.85 0.06 -15.45
C ARG A 8 13.61 -0.56 -14.79
N ASP A 9 12.59 -0.86 -15.56
CA ASP A 9 11.36 -1.51 -15.08
C ASP A 9 11.62 -2.92 -14.51
N ARG A 10 12.55 -3.65 -15.12
CA ARG A 10 12.96 -4.97 -14.65
C ARG A 10 13.73 -4.89 -13.34
N GLU A 11 14.70 -3.99 -13.24
CA GLU A 11 15.53 -3.77 -12.06
C GLU A 11 14.67 -3.27 -10.87
N GLU A 12 13.73 -2.35 -11.11
CA GLU A 12 12.78 -1.88 -10.09
C GLU A 12 11.88 -3.03 -9.59
N LYS A 13 11.40 -3.88 -10.48
CA LYS A 13 10.55 -5.01 -10.16
C LYS A 13 11.30 -6.07 -9.33
N GLU A 14 12.54 -6.36 -9.69
CA GLU A 14 13.41 -7.28 -8.97
C GLU A 14 13.74 -6.74 -7.57
N ASN A 15 13.97 -5.44 -7.45
CA ASN A 15 14.26 -4.78 -6.19
C ASN A 15 13.05 -4.75 -5.24
N ILE A 16 11.84 -4.48 -5.75
CA ILE A 16 10.60 -4.55 -4.96
C ILE A 16 10.35 -5.98 -4.47
N VAL A 17 10.51 -6.97 -5.34
CA VAL A 17 10.37 -8.39 -4.99
C VAL A 17 11.40 -8.80 -3.95
N LEU A 18 12.65 -8.32 -4.07
CA LEU A 18 13.71 -8.58 -3.10
C LEU A 18 13.40 -7.96 -1.73
N TYR A 19 12.90 -6.73 -1.69
CA TYR A 19 12.44 -6.08 -0.46
C TYR A 19 11.34 -6.89 0.22
N ILE A 20 10.31 -7.27 -0.51
CA ILE A 20 9.21 -8.09 0.00
C ILE A 20 9.74 -9.44 0.50
N LYS A 21 10.62 -10.10 -0.25
CA LYS A 21 11.22 -11.40 0.13
C LYS A 21 12.16 -11.29 1.33
N LYS A 22 13.06 -10.32 1.38
CA LYS A 22 13.99 -10.13 2.51
C LYS A 22 13.24 -9.87 3.81
N THR A 23 12.16 -9.13 3.73
CA THR A 23 11.31 -8.85 4.88
C THR A 23 10.37 -10.01 5.20
N ALA A 24 10.12 -10.91 4.24
CA ALA A 24 9.33 -12.12 4.41
C ALA A 24 10.09 -13.27 5.08
N ASN A 25 11.41 -13.24 5.11
CA ASN A 25 12.25 -14.29 5.73
C ASN A 25 12.59 -14.01 7.21
N ALA A 26 12.02 -12.99 7.81
CA ALA A 26 12.20 -12.76 9.23
C ALA A 26 11.39 -13.78 10.04
N THR A 27 12.05 -14.55 10.87
CA THR A 27 11.49 -15.71 11.61
C THR A 27 10.92 -15.35 12.99
N CYS A 28 10.65 -14.08 13.26
CA CYS A 28 10.10 -13.62 14.54
C CYS A 28 8.88 -12.74 14.36
N PRO A 29 7.93 -12.73 15.30
CA PRO A 29 6.91 -11.71 15.32
C PRO A 29 7.61 -10.35 15.29
N THR A 30 7.45 -9.63 14.20
CA THR A 30 8.09 -8.33 14.04
C THR A 30 7.38 -7.34 14.95
N LYS A 31 8.08 -6.30 15.40
CA LYS A 31 7.44 -5.17 16.09
C LYS A 31 6.33 -4.48 15.27
N TYR A 32 6.09 -4.94 14.06
CA TYR A 32 5.09 -4.43 13.13
C TYR A 32 3.83 -5.31 13.03
N GLY A 33 3.81 -6.48 13.62
CA GLY A 33 2.67 -7.39 13.63
C GLY A 33 3.02 -8.83 13.25
N VAL A 34 2.00 -9.61 12.91
CA VAL A 34 2.17 -11.01 12.50
C VAL A 34 2.86 -11.05 11.14
N GLU A 35 3.97 -11.80 11.07
CA GLU A 35 4.77 -12.00 9.86
C GLU A 35 3.92 -12.34 8.64
N PHE A 36 4.36 -11.86 7.50
CA PHE A 36 3.79 -12.16 6.18
C PHE A 36 2.34 -11.70 5.97
N GLN A 37 1.76 -10.95 6.89
CA GLN A 37 0.42 -10.44 6.71
C GLN A 37 0.42 -9.13 5.90
N CYS A 38 -0.61 -8.95 5.11
CA CYS A 38 -0.76 -7.77 4.28
C CYS A 38 -0.80 -6.45 5.09
N VAL A 39 -1.38 -6.48 6.28
CA VAL A 39 -1.43 -5.35 7.22
C VAL A 39 -0.03 -5.04 7.78
N GLU A 40 0.75 -6.07 8.09
CA GLU A 40 2.13 -5.94 8.57
C GLU A 40 3.02 -5.21 7.54
N LEU A 41 2.89 -5.56 6.26
CA LEU A 41 3.60 -4.87 5.17
C LEU A 41 3.33 -3.36 5.20
N ILE A 42 2.07 -2.96 5.33
CA ILE A 42 1.68 -1.55 5.36
C ILE A 42 2.28 -0.85 6.58
N ARG A 43 2.14 -1.45 7.77
CA ARG A 43 2.66 -0.88 9.01
C ARG A 43 4.18 -0.73 8.95
N ARG A 44 4.88 -1.76 8.54
CA ARG A 44 6.33 -1.77 8.40
C ARG A 44 6.81 -0.72 7.39
N PHE A 45 6.15 -0.65 6.22
CA PHE A 45 6.46 0.34 5.22
C PHE A 45 6.38 1.77 5.77
N PHE A 46 5.26 2.16 6.36
CA PHE A 46 5.09 3.51 6.88
C PHE A 46 5.97 3.77 8.11
N SER A 47 6.21 2.79 8.96
CA SER A 47 7.09 2.94 10.11
C SER A 47 8.54 3.19 9.72
N ILE A 48 9.06 2.45 8.75
CA ILE A 48 10.45 2.57 8.31
C ILE A 48 10.66 3.83 7.46
N HIS A 49 9.76 4.10 6.51
CA HIS A 49 9.99 5.13 5.51
C HIS A 49 9.40 6.49 5.87
N LYS A 50 8.41 6.52 6.72
CA LYS A 50 7.70 7.74 7.09
C LYS A 50 7.72 8.04 8.59
N GLY A 51 8.26 7.13 9.40
CA GLY A 51 8.28 7.29 10.84
C GLY A 51 6.89 7.32 11.49
N ILE A 52 5.88 6.80 10.81
CA ILE A 52 4.50 6.76 11.30
C ILE A 52 3.97 5.33 11.34
N THR A 53 3.09 5.06 12.28
CA THR A 53 2.48 3.74 12.49
C THR A 53 1.02 3.89 12.90
N PHE A 54 0.32 2.79 12.99
CA PHE A 54 -1.07 2.71 13.46
C PHE A 54 -1.22 1.61 14.50
N PRO A 55 -2.26 1.67 15.36
CA PRO A 55 -2.52 0.66 16.39
C PRO A 55 -2.70 -0.75 15.83
N ASP A 56 -2.62 -1.75 16.68
CA ASP A 56 -2.89 -3.13 16.29
C ASP A 56 -4.32 -3.31 15.80
N VAL A 57 -4.43 -4.10 14.75
CA VAL A 57 -5.69 -4.48 14.12
C VAL A 57 -5.70 -5.98 13.88
N ILE A 58 -6.90 -6.57 13.89
CA ILE A 58 -7.08 -8.00 13.74
C ILE A 58 -6.82 -8.43 12.30
N ASP A 59 -7.29 -7.64 11.32
CA ASP A 59 -7.19 -7.94 9.90
C ASP A 59 -7.32 -6.67 9.02
N ALA A 60 -7.32 -6.84 7.71
CA ALA A 60 -7.46 -5.73 6.78
C ALA A 60 -8.84 -5.06 6.81
N THR A 61 -9.89 -5.81 7.15
CA THR A 61 -11.24 -5.26 7.31
C THR A 61 -11.33 -4.38 8.56
N ASP A 62 -10.71 -4.82 9.65
CA ASP A 62 -10.58 -4.06 10.88
C ASP A 62 -9.75 -2.78 10.66
N PHE A 63 -8.63 -2.90 9.95
CA PHE A 63 -7.83 -1.75 9.53
C PHE A 63 -8.67 -0.73 8.76
N PHE A 64 -9.42 -1.16 7.76
CA PHE A 64 -10.25 -0.28 6.96
C PHE A 64 -11.29 0.48 7.77
N LYS A 65 -11.91 -0.20 8.74
CA LYS A 65 -13.01 0.36 9.54
C LYS A 65 -12.56 1.26 10.68
N ARG A 66 -11.44 0.94 11.33
CA ARG A 66 -11.07 1.54 12.63
C ARG A 66 -9.92 2.52 12.57
N ILE A 67 -9.01 2.39 11.59
CA ILE A 67 -7.83 3.24 11.56
C ILE A 67 -8.13 4.49 10.73
N ASP A 68 -8.28 5.61 11.38
CA ASP A 68 -8.45 6.96 10.81
C ASP A 68 -7.27 7.88 11.11
N THR A 69 -6.32 7.41 11.93
CA THR A 69 -5.12 8.15 12.31
C THR A 69 -3.89 7.25 12.34
N PHE A 70 -2.74 7.83 11.97
CA PHE A 70 -1.42 7.27 12.20
C PHE A 70 -0.69 8.14 13.22
N THR A 71 0.16 7.55 14.03
CA THR A 71 0.95 8.22 15.05
C THR A 71 2.43 8.18 14.71
N ASN A 72 3.23 9.10 15.22
CA ASN A 72 4.69 9.08 15.05
C ASN A 72 5.29 7.91 15.84
N VAL A 73 6.20 7.15 15.21
CA VAL A 73 6.85 5.99 15.84
C VAL A 73 7.74 6.41 17.01
N ALA A 74 8.46 7.52 16.86
CA ALA A 74 9.39 8.00 17.90
C ALA A 74 8.68 8.74 19.05
N ASN A 75 7.53 9.35 18.75
CA ASN A 75 6.74 10.08 19.73
C ASN A 75 5.24 9.91 19.48
N PRO A 76 4.62 8.85 20.03
CA PRO A 76 3.19 8.56 19.82
C PRO A 76 2.24 9.65 20.34
N SER A 77 2.70 10.54 21.23
CA SER A 77 1.91 11.68 21.73
C SER A 77 1.95 12.91 20.82
N HIS A 78 2.78 12.89 19.77
CA HIS A 78 2.78 13.94 18.75
C HIS A 78 1.50 13.88 17.88
N ALA A 79 1.20 15.00 17.23
CA ALA A 79 0.00 15.15 16.41
C ALA A 79 -0.24 13.94 15.50
N ALA A 80 -1.42 13.35 15.62
CA ALA A 80 -1.83 12.23 14.81
C ALA A 80 -2.01 12.65 13.34
N VAL A 81 -1.50 11.82 12.44
CA VAL A 81 -1.67 12.01 10.99
C VAL A 81 -3.04 11.49 10.61
N LYS A 82 -3.97 12.38 10.26
CA LYS A 82 -5.30 11.97 9.80
C LYS A 82 -5.22 11.24 8.47
N VAL A 83 -5.96 10.14 8.39
CA VAL A 83 -6.08 9.30 7.19
C VAL A 83 -7.52 9.38 6.68
N GLU A 84 -7.69 9.85 5.45
CA GLU A 84 -9.01 9.90 4.82
C GLU A 84 -9.40 8.50 4.34
N THR A 85 -10.55 8.00 4.80
CA THR A 85 -11.12 6.73 4.33
C THR A 85 -12.16 7.00 3.25
N CYS A 86 -11.90 6.50 2.04
CA CYS A 86 -12.76 6.65 0.88
C CYS A 86 -13.33 5.31 0.45
N ALA A 87 -14.65 5.22 0.38
CA ALA A 87 -15.39 4.05 -0.08
C ALA A 87 -16.37 4.43 -1.19
N TYR A 88 -16.94 3.42 -1.86
CA TYR A 88 -18.03 3.63 -2.82
C TYR A 88 -19.23 4.35 -2.17
N PRO A 89 -19.87 5.30 -2.86
CA PRO A 89 -19.55 5.78 -4.21
C PRO A 89 -18.40 6.82 -4.21
N PHE A 90 -17.49 6.66 -5.16
CA PHE A 90 -16.40 7.60 -5.36
C PHE A 90 -16.90 8.81 -6.16
N THR A 91 -16.78 10.00 -5.61
CA THR A 91 -17.34 11.26 -6.18
C THR A 91 -16.29 12.15 -6.84
N ARG A 92 -14.98 11.84 -6.65
CA ARG A 92 -13.87 12.58 -7.22
C ARG A 92 -13.18 11.78 -8.31
N PRO A 93 -12.33 12.40 -9.16
CA PRO A 93 -11.56 11.69 -10.19
C PRO A 93 -10.65 10.59 -9.64
N ALA A 94 -10.29 9.62 -10.48
CA ALA A 94 -9.41 8.51 -10.13
C ALA A 94 -8.07 8.97 -9.51
N SER A 95 -7.47 10.04 -10.03
CA SER A 95 -6.22 10.61 -9.54
C SER A 95 -6.27 11.10 -8.09
N TYR A 96 -7.45 11.38 -7.57
CA TYR A 96 -7.62 11.71 -6.16
C TYR A 96 -7.43 10.50 -5.26
N TYR A 97 -7.96 9.34 -5.66
CA TYR A 97 -7.98 8.11 -4.86
C TYR A 97 -6.79 7.21 -5.13
N LEU A 98 -6.37 7.12 -6.39
CA LEU A 98 -5.29 6.26 -6.85
C LEU A 98 -4.02 7.08 -7.04
N ARG A 99 -3.28 7.26 -5.96
CA ARG A 99 -1.98 7.97 -5.96
C ARG A 99 -0.94 7.18 -5.19
N SER A 100 0.35 7.42 -5.45
CA SER A 100 1.44 6.76 -4.72
C SER A 100 1.25 6.94 -3.21
N GLY A 101 1.39 5.86 -2.46
CA GLY A 101 1.16 5.83 -1.01
C GLY A 101 -0.30 5.62 -0.59
N SER A 102 -1.25 5.59 -1.52
CA SER A 102 -2.62 5.19 -1.19
C SER A 102 -2.66 3.72 -0.81
N ILE A 103 -3.46 3.40 0.20
CA ILE A 103 -3.64 2.05 0.71
C ILE A 103 -4.94 1.52 0.14
N LEU A 104 -4.86 0.48 -0.69
CA LEU A 104 -5.99 -0.15 -1.38
C LEU A 104 -6.51 -1.34 -0.57
N PHE A 105 -7.83 -1.42 -0.40
CA PHE A 105 -8.48 -2.46 0.38
C PHE A 105 -9.46 -3.29 -0.44
N TRP A 106 -9.42 -4.62 -0.21
CA TRP A 106 -10.42 -5.58 -0.70
C TRP A 106 -11.40 -5.92 0.40
N LYS A 107 -12.65 -6.12 0.02
CA LYS A 107 -13.72 -6.56 0.93
C LYS A 107 -13.46 -7.99 1.40
N TYR A 108 -13.93 -8.26 2.60
CA TYR A 108 -14.19 -9.61 3.06
C TYR A 108 -15.14 -10.32 2.10
N LYS A 109 -14.71 -11.46 1.56
CA LYS A 109 -15.53 -12.30 0.70
C LYS A 109 -15.23 -13.77 1.00
N LYS A 110 -16.17 -14.45 1.68
CA LYS A 110 -16.04 -15.90 1.90
C LYS A 110 -16.18 -16.66 0.57
N PRO A 111 -15.43 -17.76 0.38
CA PRO A 111 -14.37 -18.30 1.24
C PRO A 111 -12.98 -17.68 0.97
N ASP A 112 -12.82 -16.89 -0.11
CA ASP A 112 -11.52 -16.55 -0.68
C ASP A 112 -10.68 -15.59 0.17
N TYR A 113 -11.33 -14.62 0.82
CA TYR A 113 -10.66 -13.58 1.61
C TYR A 113 -11.39 -13.32 2.93
N PRO A 114 -11.33 -14.25 3.89
CA PRO A 114 -12.11 -14.15 5.14
C PRO A 114 -11.75 -12.90 5.98
N TYR A 115 -10.54 -12.40 5.85
CA TYR A 115 -10.01 -11.26 6.62
C TYR A 115 -9.89 -9.98 5.79
N GLY A 116 -10.38 -9.99 4.54
CA GLY A 116 -10.09 -8.94 3.58
C GLY A 116 -8.62 -8.98 3.12
N HIS A 117 -8.22 -7.96 2.39
CA HIS A 117 -6.83 -7.78 1.95
C HIS A 117 -6.49 -6.31 1.84
N VAL A 118 -5.21 -5.99 1.99
CA VAL A 118 -4.68 -4.63 1.85
C VAL A 118 -3.39 -4.64 1.04
N ALA A 119 -3.20 -3.60 0.22
CA ALA A 119 -1.99 -3.40 -0.55
C ALA A 119 -1.64 -1.91 -0.63
N LEU A 120 -0.38 -1.61 -0.96
CA LEU A 120 0.12 -0.26 -1.16
C LEU A 120 0.15 0.06 -2.66
N ILE A 121 -0.38 1.21 -3.04
CA ILE A 121 -0.10 1.80 -4.35
C ILE A 121 1.29 2.40 -4.28
N TRP A 122 2.24 1.72 -4.92
CA TRP A 122 3.64 2.09 -4.86
C TRP A 122 3.98 3.26 -5.77
N LYS A 123 3.60 3.13 -7.03
CA LYS A 123 3.99 4.05 -8.09
C LYS A 123 2.83 4.23 -9.08
N ILE A 124 2.74 5.43 -9.62
CA ILE A 124 1.93 5.74 -10.80
C ILE A 124 2.87 5.98 -11.96
N ASP A 125 2.62 5.31 -13.05
CA ASP A 125 3.28 5.58 -14.32
C ASP A 125 2.40 6.53 -15.17
N PRO A 126 2.78 7.79 -15.32
CA PRO A 126 1.98 8.75 -16.08
C PRO A 126 2.01 8.51 -17.59
N VAL A 127 3.02 7.79 -18.10
CA VAL A 127 3.18 7.51 -19.54
C VAL A 127 2.24 6.36 -19.95
N THR A 128 2.24 5.27 -19.18
CA THR A 128 1.38 4.11 -19.45
C THR A 128 -0.01 4.22 -18.83
N ASN A 129 -0.24 5.24 -17.99
CA ASN A 129 -1.46 5.41 -17.19
C ASN A 129 -1.77 4.17 -16.33
N GLU A 130 -0.72 3.61 -15.75
CA GLU A 130 -0.78 2.43 -14.87
C GLU A 130 -0.35 2.75 -13.46
N ILE A 131 -0.81 1.94 -12.53
CA ILE A 131 -0.30 1.91 -11.16
C ILE A 131 0.39 0.59 -10.87
N VAL A 132 1.45 0.67 -10.07
CA VAL A 132 2.13 -0.48 -9.48
C VAL A 132 1.64 -0.65 -8.06
N VAL A 133 1.10 -1.81 -7.77
CA VAL A 133 0.61 -2.20 -6.45
C VAL A 133 1.55 -3.23 -5.86
N VAL A 134 1.99 -3.02 -4.63
CA VAL A 134 2.76 -3.99 -3.84
C VAL A 134 1.91 -4.57 -2.72
N GLN A 135 2.01 -5.87 -2.53
CA GLN A 135 1.18 -6.62 -1.60
C GLN A 135 1.93 -7.81 -1.01
N GLN A 136 1.50 -8.27 0.13
CA GLN A 136 2.04 -9.44 0.81
C GLN A 136 0.91 -10.43 1.08
N ASN A 137 1.26 -11.73 1.16
CA ASN A 137 0.29 -12.82 1.32
C ASN A 137 -0.68 -13.01 0.12
N LEU A 138 -0.34 -12.45 -1.03
CA LEU A 138 -0.98 -12.72 -2.32
C LEU A 138 0.06 -12.80 -3.43
N ASN A 139 -0.21 -13.61 -4.44
CA ASN A 139 0.66 -13.79 -5.59
C ASN A 139 0.00 -13.20 -6.86
N PRO A 140 0.71 -12.44 -7.69
CA PRO A 140 2.08 -11.96 -7.52
C PRO A 140 2.18 -10.83 -6.48
N PRO A 141 3.34 -10.68 -5.79
CA PRO A 141 3.54 -9.63 -4.78
C PRO A 141 3.58 -8.22 -5.37
N VAL A 142 3.86 -8.10 -6.65
CA VAL A 142 3.83 -6.84 -7.42
C VAL A 142 2.87 -7.00 -8.58
N LYS A 143 1.92 -6.09 -8.71
CA LYS A 143 0.91 -6.13 -9.77
C LYS A 143 0.70 -4.75 -10.39
N ARG A 144 0.59 -4.73 -11.73
CA ARG A 144 0.25 -3.52 -12.49
C ARG A 144 -1.25 -3.52 -12.80
N TYR A 145 -1.84 -2.34 -12.77
CA TYR A 145 -3.23 -2.10 -13.14
C TYR A 145 -3.33 -0.83 -13.97
N SER A 146 -4.11 -0.87 -15.03
CA SER A 146 -4.60 0.37 -15.64
C SER A 146 -5.44 1.16 -14.63
N ILE A 147 -5.17 2.45 -14.51
CA ILE A 147 -5.89 3.35 -13.59
C ILE A 147 -7.39 3.33 -13.89
N ALA A 148 -7.76 3.45 -15.17
CA ALA A 148 -9.16 3.49 -15.58
C ALA A 148 -9.88 2.17 -15.26
N VAL A 149 -9.24 1.02 -15.52
CA VAL A 149 -9.82 -0.31 -15.24
C VAL A 149 -9.98 -0.53 -13.75
N LEU A 150 -8.96 -0.21 -12.95
CA LEU A 150 -9.03 -0.36 -11.50
C LEU A 150 -10.10 0.56 -10.90
N PHE A 151 -10.12 1.84 -11.29
CA PHE A 151 -11.08 2.81 -10.76
C PHE A 151 -12.52 2.43 -11.12
N SER A 152 -12.76 2.01 -12.36
CA SER A 152 -14.06 1.50 -12.78
C SER A 152 -14.49 0.27 -11.96
N ALA A 153 -13.56 -0.67 -11.73
CA ALA A 153 -13.83 -1.86 -10.90
C ALA A 153 -14.11 -1.52 -9.43
N MET A 154 -13.43 -0.50 -8.89
CA MET A 154 -13.65 -0.02 -7.52
C MET A 154 -14.99 0.72 -7.38
N ASN A 155 -15.37 1.49 -8.39
CA ASN A 155 -16.56 2.35 -8.38
C ASN A 155 -17.82 1.61 -8.83
N ARG A 156 -18.01 0.38 -8.39
CA ARG A 156 -19.19 -0.45 -8.64
C ARG A 156 -19.83 -0.86 -7.33
N LYS A 157 -21.15 -0.91 -7.28
CA LYS A 157 -21.92 -1.31 -6.10
C LYS A 157 -21.55 -2.72 -5.61
N ASP A 158 -21.27 -3.63 -6.53
CA ASP A 158 -20.88 -5.02 -6.30
C ASP A 158 -19.34 -5.22 -6.28
N SER A 159 -18.58 -4.14 -6.17
CA SER A 159 -17.12 -4.19 -6.19
C SER A 159 -16.56 -5.11 -5.12
N LYS A 160 -15.51 -5.86 -5.49
CA LYS A 160 -14.68 -6.61 -4.53
C LYS A 160 -13.77 -5.71 -3.70
N TYR A 161 -13.60 -4.45 -4.06
CA TYR A 161 -12.82 -3.48 -3.30
C TYR A 161 -13.68 -2.84 -2.22
N ALA A 162 -13.09 -2.61 -1.05
CA ALA A 162 -13.72 -1.85 0.03
C ALA A 162 -13.55 -0.35 -0.19
N GLY A 163 -12.36 0.06 -0.67
CA GLY A 163 -12.02 1.45 -0.89
C GLY A 163 -10.53 1.70 -0.76
N VAL A 164 -10.17 2.93 -0.45
CA VAL A 164 -8.78 3.36 -0.22
C VAL A 164 -8.67 4.17 1.07
N LYS A 165 -7.47 4.17 1.65
CA LYS A 165 -7.08 5.15 2.66
C LYS A 165 -6.02 6.07 2.09
N LEU A 166 -6.18 7.37 2.32
CA LEU A 166 -5.32 8.42 1.80
C LEU A 166 -4.62 9.12 2.96
N LEU A 167 -3.31 9.16 2.90
CA LEU A 167 -2.53 10.00 3.80
C LEU A 167 -2.40 11.43 3.22
N PRO A 168 -2.15 12.44 4.03
CA PRO A 168 -1.79 13.79 3.57
C PRO A 168 -0.59 13.77 2.62
N SER A 169 -0.55 14.71 1.68
CA SER A 169 0.44 14.71 0.58
C SER A 169 1.89 14.77 1.06
N GLU A 170 2.16 15.43 2.18
CA GLU A 170 3.49 15.50 2.79
C GLU A 170 4.07 14.14 3.20
N TYR A 171 3.21 13.17 3.48
CA TYR A 171 3.62 11.78 3.77
C TYR A 171 3.77 10.92 2.51
N LEU A 172 3.39 11.43 1.35
CA LEU A 172 3.43 10.69 0.07
C LEU A 172 4.67 11.03 -0.76
N THR A 173 5.32 12.16 -0.49
CA THR A 173 6.54 12.58 -1.21
C THR A 173 7.66 11.56 -1.01
N GLY A 174 8.34 11.20 -2.09
CA GLY A 174 9.47 10.27 -2.09
C GLY A 174 9.09 8.78 -2.05
N ILE A 175 7.81 8.41 -2.04
CA ILE A 175 7.40 7.01 -2.14
C ILE A 175 7.74 6.42 -3.52
N SER A 176 7.75 7.25 -4.56
CA SER A 176 8.10 6.84 -5.93
C SER A 176 9.60 6.67 -6.17
N ASN A 177 10.47 7.17 -5.30
CA ASN A 177 11.93 7.10 -5.45
C ASN A 177 12.49 5.94 -4.61
N LEU A 178 12.29 4.72 -5.08
CA LEU A 178 12.80 3.49 -4.47
C LEU A 178 14.31 3.38 -4.39
N GLU A 179 15.03 4.06 -5.26
CA GLU A 179 16.49 4.05 -5.25
C GLU A 179 17.07 4.47 -3.89
N CYS A 180 16.38 5.36 -3.17
CA CYS A 180 16.76 5.73 -1.80
C CYS A 180 16.45 4.68 -0.73
N VAL A 181 15.50 3.77 -0.99
CA VAL A 181 14.96 2.84 0.02
C VAL A 181 15.78 1.56 0.08
N ILE A 182 16.32 1.12 -1.05
CA ILE A 182 17.02 -0.17 -1.18
C ILE A 182 18.48 -0.06 -0.71
N HIS A 183 19.09 1.11 -0.82
CA HIS A 183 20.48 1.33 -0.39
C HIS A 183 20.66 1.57 1.11
N ARG A 184 19.59 1.66 1.91
CA ARG A 184 19.65 1.86 3.36
C ARG A 184 19.26 0.64 4.21
N LEU A 185 19.10 -0.51 3.57
CA LEU A 185 18.92 -1.82 4.20
C LEU A 185 20.09 -2.74 3.86
#